data_311a8e2788749bcb56148588853527c1
#
_entry.id   311a8e2788749bcb56148588853527c1
#
_cell.length_a   1.000
_cell.length_b   1.000
_cell.length_c   1.000
_cell.angle_alpha   90.00
_cell.angle_beta   90.00
_cell.angle_gamma   90.00
#
_symmetry.space_group_name_H-M   'P 1'
#
loop_
_entity.id
_entity.type
_entity.pdbx_description
1 polymer ?
#
loop_
_entity_poly.entity_id
_entity_poly.type
_entity_poly.pdbx_seq_one_letter_code
_entity_poly.pdbx_strand_id
1 'polypeptide(L)'
;LMRSSAASDVYKRQGYLGSPRQIHIVSDFIDDFRRPDGLVVVDPVLGDNGRLYANFHESMIDEMKHLITKADVVTPNLTELFYLLGIPYKEMNTDEELKSYLRQLSDCGPEVVIITSVPVRDDKHKTSVYAYNRNGNRYWKVTCPYLPAHYPGTGDTFTSVITGALLQGDSLPIALDRATQFILQGIRATFGYEYDNREGIQLEKVLHNLDMPIQICSYELI
;
A
#
# COMPACT_ATOMS: atom_id res chain seq x y z
N LEU A 1 23.59 -17.19 -4.41
CA LEU A 1 23.55 -15.71 -4.41
C LEU A 1 22.96 -15.24 -5.74
N MET A 2 21.69 -14.86 -5.73
CA MET A 2 21.07 -14.24 -6.91
C MET A 2 21.70 -12.87 -7.12
N ARG A 3 22.14 -12.60 -8.34
CA ARG A 3 22.80 -11.36 -8.71
C ARG A 3 21.82 -10.18 -8.66
N SER A 4 22.34 -8.99 -8.49
CA SER A 4 21.57 -7.77 -8.22
C SER A 4 20.39 -7.50 -9.18
N SER A 5 20.50 -7.82 -10.47
CA SER A 5 19.40 -7.66 -11.42
C SER A 5 18.26 -8.64 -11.18
N ALA A 6 18.56 -9.89 -10.85
CA ALA A 6 17.56 -10.89 -10.50
C ALA A 6 16.94 -10.58 -9.12
N ALA A 7 17.73 -10.09 -8.17
CA ALA A 7 17.22 -9.64 -6.88
C ALA A 7 16.34 -8.38 -7.01
N SER A 8 16.71 -7.45 -7.87
CA SER A 8 15.90 -6.28 -8.20
C SER A 8 14.58 -6.66 -8.86
N ASP A 9 14.60 -7.62 -9.80
CA ASP A 9 13.39 -8.14 -10.42
C ASP A 9 12.50 -8.91 -9.44
N VAL A 10 13.10 -9.68 -8.55
CA VAL A 10 12.38 -10.39 -7.47
C VAL A 10 11.80 -9.40 -6.48
N TYR A 11 12.53 -8.37 -6.10
CA TYR A 11 12.06 -7.31 -5.22
C TYR A 11 10.88 -6.54 -5.83
N LYS A 12 10.95 -6.17 -7.12
CA LYS A 12 9.86 -5.52 -7.85
C LYS A 12 8.61 -6.40 -7.98
N ARG A 13 8.70 -7.70 -7.72
CA ARG A 13 7.61 -8.67 -7.84
C ARG A 13 7.07 -9.18 -6.51
N GLN A 14 7.56 -8.73 -5.36
CA GLN A 14 7.16 -9.26 -4.06
C GLN A 14 5.68 -9.01 -3.71
N GLY A 15 5.09 -7.90 -4.13
CA GLY A 15 3.64 -7.67 -4.06
C GLY A 15 2.89 -8.12 -5.33
N TYR A 16 3.61 -8.49 -6.40
CA TYR A 16 3.06 -8.80 -7.69
C TYR A 16 2.84 -10.31 -7.85
N LEU A 17 1.58 -10.72 -7.87
CA LEU A 17 1.16 -12.07 -8.21
C LEU A 17 0.74 -12.10 -9.67
N GLY A 18 1.56 -12.64 -10.56
CA GLY A 18 1.41 -12.57 -12.01
C GLY A 18 0.39 -13.55 -12.61
N SER A 19 -0.33 -14.34 -11.78
CA SER A 19 -1.35 -15.28 -12.26
C SER A 19 -2.33 -15.66 -11.15
N PRO A 20 -3.57 -16.06 -11.51
CA PRO A 20 -4.54 -16.62 -10.57
C PRO A 20 -3.98 -17.77 -9.75
N ARG A 21 -3.19 -18.65 -10.38
CA ARG A 21 -2.55 -19.78 -9.70
C ARG A 21 -1.62 -19.34 -8.56
N GLN A 22 -0.88 -18.25 -8.74
CA GLN A 22 -0.02 -17.72 -7.67
C GLN A 22 -0.85 -17.18 -6.50
N ILE A 23 -1.98 -16.53 -6.79
CA ILE A 23 -2.90 -16.06 -5.76
C ILE A 23 -3.47 -17.24 -4.98
N HIS A 24 -3.87 -18.32 -5.63
CA HIS A 24 -4.33 -19.54 -4.97
C HIS A 24 -3.26 -20.15 -4.07
N ILE A 25 -2.02 -20.28 -4.55
CA ILE A 25 -0.92 -20.81 -3.74
C ILE A 25 -0.71 -19.99 -2.47
N VAL A 26 -0.75 -18.64 -2.58
CA VAL A 26 -0.63 -17.76 -1.41
C VAL A 26 -1.85 -17.90 -0.48
N SER A 27 -3.04 -18.00 -1.05
CA SER A 27 -4.28 -18.21 -0.31
C SER A 27 -4.25 -19.50 0.50
N ASP A 28 -3.87 -20.62 -0.14
CA ASP A 28 -3.72 -21.93 0.51
C ASP A 28 -2.64 -21.89 1.60
N PHE A 29 -1.52 -21.23 1.32
CA PHE A 29 -0.46 -21.04 2.31
C PHE A 29 -0.95 -20.29 3.55
N ILE A 30 -1.75 -19.24 3.37
CA ILE A 30 -2.34 -18.51 4.50
C ILE A 30 -3.25 -19.44 5.32
N ASP A 31 -4.09 -20.25 4.67
CA ASP A 31 -4.99 -21.17 5.36
C ASP A 31 -4.23 -22.25 6.17
N ASP A 32 -3.14 -22.79 5.57
CA ASP A 32 -2.37 -23.86 6.16
C ASP A 32 -1.46 -23.40 7.33
N PHE A 33 -0.93 -22.18 7.24
CA PHE A 33 0.13 -21.70 8.12
C PHE A 33 -0.22 -20.49 8.98
N ARG A 34 -1.41 -19.90 8.80
CA ARG A 34 -1.84 -18.76 9.63
C ARG A 34 -1.89 -19.16 11.11
N ARG A 35 -1.18 -18.41 11.92
CA ARG A 35 -1.20 -18.53 13.37
C ARG A 35 -2.25 -17.59 13.97
N PRO A 36 -2.81 -17.90 15.16
CA PRO A 36 -3.79 -17.03 15.83
C PRO A 36 -3.25 -15.62 16.12
N ASP A 37 -1.94 -15.50 16.35
CA ASP A 37 -1.21 -14.25 16.60
C ASP A 37 -0.49 -13.70 15.34
N GLY A 38 -0.69 -14.33 14.19
CA GLY A 38 -0.06 -13.95 12.94
C GLY A 38 -0.79 -12.81 12.25
N LEU A 39 -0.02 -11.85 11.71
CA LEU A 39 -0.52 -10.73 10.92
C LEU A 39 -0.42 -11.05 9.42
N VAL A 40 -1.54 -11.01 8.72
CA VAL A 40 -1.61 -11.16 7.26
C VAL A 40 -1.81 -9.79 6.64
N VAL A 41 -0.81 -9.31 5.91
CA VAL A 41 -0.86 -8.04 5.18
C VAL A 41 -0.83 -8.33 3.69
N VAL A 42 -1.79 -7.80 2.94
CA VAL A 42 -1.89 -7.97 1.50
C VAL A 42 -1.83 -6.62 0.80
N ASP A 43 -0.84 -6.46 -0.07
CA ASP A 43 -0.80 -5.39 -1.06
C ASP A 43 -1.45 -5.92 -2.36
N PRO A 44 -2.68 -5.48 -2.69
CA PRO A 44 -3.46 -6.08 -3.76
C PRO A 44 -3.08 -5.51 -5.13
N VAL A 45 -1.81 -5.67 -5.52
CA VAL A 45 -1.25 -5.11 -6.74
C VAL A 45 -2.04 -5.55 -7.98
N LEU A 46 -2.80 -4.64 -8.58
CA LEU A 46 -3.63 -4.88 -9.77
C LEU A 46 -3.40 -3.85 -10.87
N GLY A 47 -3.16 -2.61 -10.52
CA GLY A 47 -3.08 -1.52 -11.49
C GLY A 47 -2.80 -0.16 -10.90
N ASP A 48 -2.74 0.85 -11.75
CA ASP A 48 -2.52 2.24 -11.38
C ASP A 48 -3.18 3.19 -12.39
N ASN A 49 -3.46 4.45 -11.98
CA ASN A 49 -4.05 5.50 -12.82
C ASN A 49 -5.34 5.05 -13.54
N GLY A 50 -6.21 4.32 -12.84
CA GLY A 50 -7.50 3.83 -13.35
C GLY A 50 -7.40 2.66 -14.31
N ARG A 51 -6.22 2.01 -14.47
CA ARG A 51 -5.99 0.92 -15.41
C ARG A 51 -5.30 -0.26 -14.76
N LEU A 52 -5.69 -1.47 -15.16
CA LEU A 52 -4.95 -2.68 -14.83
C LEU A 52 -3.56 -2.66 -15.48
N TYR A 53 -2.59 -3.30 -14.85
CA TYR A 53 -1.29 -3.54 -15.47
C TYR A 53 -1.43 -4.44 -16.71
N ALA A 54 -0.54 -4.27 -17.68
CA ALA A 54 -0.66 -4.85 -19.03
C ALA A 54 -0.85 -6.38 -19.08
N ASN A 55 -0.39 -7.10 -18.07
CA ASN A 55 -0.48 -8.57 -18.00
C ASN A 55 -1.64 -9.06 -17.10
N PHE A 56 -2.51 -8.16 -16.63
CA PHE A 56 -3.62 -8.52 -15.76
C PHE A 56 -4.94 -8.57 -16.51
N HIS A 57 -5.78 -9.53 -16.11
CA HIS A 57 -7.11 -9.78 -16.64
C HIS A 57 -8.15 -9.72 -15.51
N GLU A 58 -9.41 -9.60 -15.87
CA GLU A 58 -10.52 -9.54 -14.90
C GLU A 58 -10.51 -10.71 -13.90
N SER A 59 -10.12 -11.92 -14.35
CA SER A 59 -9.98 -13.07 -13.46
C SER A 59 -9.00 -12.85 -12.30
N MET A 60 -8.00 -11.97 -12.46
CA MET A 60 -7.09 -11.62 -11.38
C MET A 60 -7.77 -10.80 -10.28
N ILE A 61 -8.75 -9.98 -10.68
CA ILE A 61 -9.51 -9.15 -9.73
C ILE A 61 -10.33 -10.05 -8.80
N ASP A 62 -11.01 -11.06 -9.35
CA ASP A 62 -11.84 -11.95 -8.55
C ASP A 62 -11.02 -12.80 -7.59
N GLU A 63 -9.86 -13.28 -8.04
CA GLU A 63 -8.92 -14.01 -7.18
C GLU A 63 -8.34 -13.11 -6.08
N MET A 64 -8.01 -11.86 -6.41
CA MET A 64 -7.52 -10.90 -5.44
C MET A 64 -8.60 -10.54 -4.41
N LYS A 65 -9.87 -10.41 -4.84
CA LYS A 65 -11.01 -10.26 -3.92
C LYS A 65 -11.10 -11.42 -2.93
N HIS A 66 -10.86 -12.65 -3.39
CA HIS A 66 -10.81 -13.80 -2.51
C HIS A 66 -9.63 -13.72 -1.54
N LEU A 67 -8.43 -13.38 -2.02
CA LEU A 67 -7.24 -13.30 -1.18
C LEU A 67 -7.39 -12.27 -0.05
N ILE A 68 -7.93 -11.08 -0.35
CA ILE A 68 -8.08 -10.03 0.66
C ILE A 68 -9.07 -10.39 1.77
N THR A 69 -9.98 -11.34 1.57
CA THR A 69 -10.87 -11.82 2.66
C THR A 69 -10.09 -12.48 3.78
N LYS A 70 -8.87 -12.94 3.52
CA LYS A 70 -7.97 -13.59 4.48
C LYS A 70 -7.00 -12.63 5.15
N ALA A 71 -6.95 -11.38 4.69
CA ALA A 71 -6.03 -10.37 5.20
C ALA A 71 -6.56 -9.71 6.48
N ASP A 72 -5.65 -9.37 7.37
CA ASP A 72 -5.92 -8.47 8.50
C ASP A 72 -5.80 -7.00 8.07
N VAL A 73 -4.81 -6.73 7.19
CA VAL A 73 -4.51 -5.41 6.65
C VAL A 73 -4.40 -5.47 5.13
N VAL A 74 -5.00 -4.51 4.42
CA VAL A 74 -4.82 -4.32 2.97
C VAL A 74 -4.40 -2.89 2.65
N THR A 75 -3.56 -2.74 1.62
CA THR A 75 -2.94 -1.44 1.26
C THR A 75 -3.18 -1.03 -0.20
N PRO A 76 -4.42 -1.09 -0.73
CA PRO A 76 -4.69 -0.73 -2.11
C PRO A 76 -4.35 0.74 -2.40
N ASN A 77 -3.91 1.01 -3.63
CA ASN A 77 -4.03 2.35 -4.19
C ASN A 77 -5.48 2.62 -4.63
N LEU A 78 -5.75 3.85 -5.07
CA LEU A 78 -7.11 4.25 -5.45
C LEU A 78 -7.67 3.40 -6.62
N THR A 79 -6.85 3.01 -7.58
CA THR A 79 -7.25 2.16 -8.73
C THR A 79 -7.65 0.76 -8.26
N GLU A 80 -6.83 0.17 -7.43
CA GLU A 80 -7.05 -1.16 -6.86
C GLU A 80 -8.30 -1.22 -6.00
N LEU A 81 -8.51 -0.18 -5.17
CA LEU A 81 -9.74 -0.03 -4.40
C LEU A 81 -11.00 -0.13 -5.29
N PHE A 82 -11.02 0.63 -6.39
CA PHE A 82 -12.18 0.65 -7.28
C PHE A 82 -12.41 -0.69 -7.99
N TYR A 83 -11.33 -1.38 -8.42
CA TYR A 83 -11.44 -2.73 -8.97
C TYR A 83 -11.93 -3.74 -7.93
N LEU A 84 -11.41 -3.69 -6.70
CA LEU A 84 -11.83 -4.58 -5.62
C LEU A 84 -13.30 -4.36 -5.22
N LEU A 85 -13.78 -3.12 -5.22
CA LEU A 85 -15.18 -2.82 -4.95
C LEU A 85 -16.10 -3.08 -6.17
N GLY A 86 -15.54 -3.22 -7.38
CA GLY A 86 -16.31 -3.40 -8.61
C GLY A 86 -17.10 -2.15 -9.03
N ILE A 87 -16.59 -0.98 -8.71
CA ILE A 87 -17.21 0.31 -9.04
C ILE A 87 -16.35 1.12 -10.01
N PRO A 88 -16.91 2.05 -10.80
CA PRO A 88 -16.15 2.86 -11.75
C PRO A 88 -15.09 3.72 -11.08
N TYR A 89 -13.90 3.75 -11.67
CA TYR A 89 -12.80 4.59 -11.19
C TYR A 89 -13.16 6.07 -11.18
N LYS A 90 -12.81 6.73 -10.09
CA LYS A 90 -12.97 8.17 -9.90
C LYS A 90 -11.73 8.71 -9.19
N GLU A 91 -10.99 9.60 -9.86
CA GLU A 91 -9.74 10.16 -9.34
C GLU A 91 -9.96 11.08 -8.13
N MET A 92 -10.94 12.00 -8.25
CA MET A 92 -11.23 12.99 -7.20
C MET A 92 -12.41 12.55 -6.35
N ASN A 93 -12.15 12.35 -5.07
CA ASN A 93 -13.12 11.89 -4.09
C ASN A 93 -13.22 12.87 -2.91
N THR A 94 -14.34 12.87 -2.22
CA THR A 94 -14.50 13.56 -0.93
C THR A 94 -14.06 12.65 0.21
N ASP A 95 -13.80 13.23 1.39
CA ASP A 95 -13.43 12.45 2.59
C ASP A 95 -14.57 11.48 2.96
N GLU A 96 -15.84 11.87 2.80
CA GLU A 96 -17.01 11.03 3.08
C GLU A 96 -17.10 9.84 2.11
N GLU A 97 -16.82 10.06 0.82
CA GLU A 97 -16.77 8.98 -0.17
C GLU A 97 -15.65 8.00 0.17
N LEU A 98 -14.45 8.49 0.50
CA LEU A 98 -13.32 7.65 0.88
C LEU A 98 -13.60 6.85 2.16
N LYS A 99 -14.21 7.45 3.17
CA LYS A 99 -14.67 6.74 4.37
C LYS A 99 -15.67 5.62 4.04
N SER A 100 -16.59 5.89 3.13
CA SER A 100 -17.56 4.89 2.67
C SER A 100 -16.86 3.72 1.96
N TYR A 101 -15.91 4.00 1.06
CA TYR A 101 -15.17 2.96 0.34
C TYR A 101 -14.26 2.14 1.27
N LEU A 102 -13.59 2.77 2.20
CA LEU A 102 -12.78 2.10 3.23
C LEU A 102 -13.63 1.10 4.03
N ARG A 103 -14.83 1.52 4.45
CA ARG A 103 -15.76 0.64 5.17
C ARG A 103 -16.22 -0.52 4.29
N GLN A 104 -16.67 -0.24 3.07
CA GLN A 104 -17.12 -1.27 2.13
C GLN A 104 -16.04 -2.32 1.89
N LEU A 105 -14.77 -1.91 1.69
CA LEU A 105 -13.69 -2.86 1.50
C LEU A 105 -13.38 -3.64 2.79
N SER A 106 -13.47 -3.01 3.95
CA SER A 106 -13.32 -3.69 5.24
C SER A 106 -14.43 -4.73 5.48
N ASP A 107 -15.65 -4.45 5.04
CA ASP A 107 -16.77 -5.40 5.12
C ASP A 107 -16.54 -6.66 4.27
N CYS A 108 -15.63 -6.62 3.29
CA CYS A 108 -15.22 -7.78 2.50
C CYS A 108 -14.25 -8.72 3.25
N GLY A 109 -13.71 -8.35 4.41
CA GLY A 109 -12.81 -9.21 5.20
C GLY A 109 -11.81 -8.46 6.08
N PRO A 110 -10.92 -7.64 5.52
CA PRO A 110 -9.82 -7.05 6.28
C PRO A 110 -10.31 -6.13 7.39
N GLU A 111 -9.67 -6.25 8.56
CA GLU A 111 -9.96 -5.37 9.69
C GLU A 111 -9.46 -3.94 9.46
N VAL A 112 -8.29 -3.84 8.83
CA VAL A 112 -7.65 -2.56 8.53
C VAL A 112 -7.52 -2.39 7.03
N VAL A 113 -8.01 -1.26 6.53
CA VAL A 113 -7.88 -0.87 5.11
C VAL A 113 -7.12 0.45 5.03
N ILE A 114 -6.09 0.49 4.18
CA ILE A 114 -5.24 1.67 3.97
C ILE A 114 -5.26 2.00 2.48
N ILE A 115 -5.82 3.14 2.09
CA ILE A 115 -5.78 3.61 0.70
C ILE A 115 -4.60 4.54 0.54
N THR A 116 -3.71 4.20 -0.40
CA THR A 116 -2.50 4.98 -0.68
C THR A 116 -2.68 5.90 -1.88
N SER A 117 -1.83 6.91 -2.00
CA SER A 117 -1.68 7.78 -3.18
C SER A 117 -2.97 8.50 -3.59
N VAL A 118 -3.78 8.94 -2.62
CA VAL A 118 -5.02 9.68 -2.90
C VAL A 118 -4.69 11.14 -3.22
N PRO A 119 -5.05 11.65 -4.42
CA PRO A 119 -4.86 13.05 -4.77
C PRO A 119 -5.65 13.98 -3.84
N VAL A 120 -5.05 15.09 -3.46
CA VAL A 120 -5.73 16.14 -2.69
C VAL A 120 -6.47 17.08 -3.65
N ARG A 121 -7.78 17.22 -3.47
CA ARG A 121 -8.68 17.88 -4.42
C ARG A 121 -8.26 19.31 -4.80
N ASP A 122 -7.83 20.10 -3.83
CA ASP A 122 -7.54 21.52 -4.00
C ASP A 122 -6.02 21.83 -3.98
N ASP A 123 -5.17 20.80 -3.94
CA ASP A 123 -3.72 20.98 -3.88
C ASP A 123 -2.97 19.87 -4.63
N LYS A 124 -2.60 20.15 -5.87
CA LYS A 124 -1.83 19.21 -6.74
C LYS A 124 -0.43 18.88 -6.21
N HIS A 125 0.04 19.62 -5.22
CA HIS A 125 1.35 19.41 -4.60
C HIS A 125 1.28 18.51 -3.37
N LYS A 126 0.09 17.93 -3.09
CA LYS A 126 -0.12 17.03 -1.96
C LYS A 126 -0.79 15.74 -2.38
N THR A 127 -0.48 14.70 -1.64
CA THR A 127 -1.14 13.41 -1.67
C THR A 127 -1.48 12.97 -0.26
N SER A 128 -2.47 12.10 -0.13
CA SER A 128 -2.89 11.60 1.17
C SER A 128 -2.97 10.08 1.20
N VAL A 129 -2.79 9.55 2.39
CA VAL A 129 -3.07 8.16 2.76
C VAL A 129 -4.26 8.18 3.70
N TYR A 130 -5.25 7.34 3.45
CA TYR A 130 -6.43 7.18 4.30
C TYR A 130 -6.43 5.78 4.90
N ALA A 131 -6.81 5.66 6.15
CA ALA A 131 -6.92 4.38 6.82
C ALA A 131 -8.20 4.27 7.63
N TYR A 132 -8.68 3.05 7.73
CA TYR A 132 -9.82 2.67 8.56
C TYR A 132 -9.47 1.43 9.37
N ASN A 133 -9.83 1.42 10.64
CA ASN A 133 -9.82 0.24 11.49
C ASN A 133 -11.22 -0.04 11.99
N ARG A 134 -11.74 -1.19 11.61
CA ARG A 134 -13.11 -1.63 11.95
C ARG A 134 -13.33 -1.81 13.44
N ASN A 135 -12.35 -2.37 14.18
CA ASN A 135 -12.47 -2.63 15.60
C ASN A 135 -12.75 -1.37 16.44
N GLY A 136 -12.13 -0.25 16.06
CA GLY A 136 -12.34 1.02 16.73
C GLY A 136 -13.33 1.93 16.03
N ASN A 137 -13.81 1.57 14.84
CA ASN A 137 -14.57 2.41 13.91
C ASN A 137 -13.90 3.79 13.74
N ARG A 138 -12.58 3.80 13.52
CA ARG A 138 -11.75 5.01 13.46
C ARG A 138 -11.15 5.18 12.09
N TYR A 139 -11.08 6.42 11.64
CA TYR A 139 -10.50 6.82 10.38
C TYR A 139 -9.33 7.76 10.60
N TRP A 140 -8.26 7.57 9.85
CA TRP A 140 -7.09 8.44 9.87
C TRP A 140 -6.74 8.89 8.47
N LYS A 141 -6.15 10.06 8.40
CA LYS A 141 -5.61 10.65 7.19
C LYS A 141 -4.21 11.16 7.46
N VAL A 142 -3.29 10.87 6.55
CA VAL A 142 -1.93 11.44 6.55
C VAL A 142 -1.76 12.16 5.23
N THR A 143 -1.46 13.44 5.28
CA THR A 143 -1.23 14.26 4.08
C THR A 143 0.24 14.64 4.00
N CYS A 144 0.85 14.44 2.83
CA CYS A 144 2.24 14.75 2.60
C CYS A 144 2.45 15.47 1.25
N PRO A 145 3.60 16.14 1.06
CA PRO A 145 3.96 16.70 -0.24
C PRO A 145 4.00 15.63 -1.33
N TYR A 146 3.39 15.93 -2.48
CA TYR A 146 3.52 15.12 -3.67
C TYR A 146 4.76 15.52 -4.46
N LEU A 147 5.65 14.58 -4.71
CA LEU A 147 6.80 14.75 -5.60
C LEU A 147 6.42 14.12 -6.96
N PRO A 148 6.53 14.85 -8.09
CA PRO A 148 6.13 14.38 -9.40
C PRO A 148 7.16 13.41 -9.98
N ALA A 149 7.40 12.32 -9.27
CA ALA A 149 8.31 11.25 -9.64
C ALA A 149 7.64 9.91 -9.34
N HIS A 150 7.70 9.01 -10.31
CA HIS A 150 7.18 7.66 -10.18
C HIS A 150 8.34 6.68 -10.12
N TYR A 151 8.44 5.97 -9.00
CA TYR A 151 9.45 4.94 -8.79
C TYR A 151 8.76 3.61 -8.47
N PRO A 152 9.07 2.54 -9.24
CA PRO A 152 8.58 1.19 -8.90
C PRO A 152 9.00 0.78 -7.50
N GLY A 153 8.15 0.00 -6.81
CA GLY A 153 8.44 -0.55 -5.48
C GLY A 153 8.14 0.39 -4.30
N THR A 154 7.61 1.59 -4.54
CA THR A 154 7.17 2.48 -3.45
C THR A 154 6.00 1.90 -2.66
N GLY A 155 5.03 1.23 -3.32
CA GLY A 155 3.93 0.51 -2.69
C GLY A 155 4.42 -0.64 -1.82
N ASP A 156 5.26 -1.52 -2.40
CA ASP A 156 5.88 -2.65 -1.68
C ASP A 156 6.64 -2.17 -0.43
N THR A 157 7.38 -1.07 -0.57
CA THR A 157 8.14 -0.49 0.54
C THR A 157 7.20 0.08 1.60
N PHE A 158 6.15 0.80 1.21
CA PHE A 158 5.14 1.34 2.12
C PHE A 158 4.50 0.21 2.95
N THR A 159 4.02 -0.83 2.29
CA THR A 159 3.39 -2.00 2.93
C THR A 159 4.37 -2.73 3.85
N SER A 160 5.65 -2.82 3.47
CA SER A 160 6.69 -3.43 4.31
C SER A 160 6.94 -2.63 5.59
N VAL A 161 6.97 -1.29 5.50
CA VAL A 161 7.14 -0.42 6.68
C VAL A 161 5.91 -0.50 7.58
N ILE A 162 4.69 -0.48 7.03
CA ILE A 162 3.44 -0.70 7.79
C ILE A 162 3.51 -2.03 8.55
N THR A 163 3.86 -3.11 7.86
CA THR A 163 3.95 -4.44 8.46
C THR A 163 4.95 -4.46 9.61
N GLY A 164 6.16 -3.93 9.39
CA GLY A 164 7.20 -3.88 10.41
C GLY A 164 6.80 -3.05 11.63
N ALA A 165 6.20 -1.88 11.41
CA ALA A 165 5.74 -0.99 12.47
C ALA A 165 4.64 -1.63 13.33
N LEU A 166 3.64 -2.25 12.71
CA LEU A 166 2.57 -2.95 13.43
C LEU A 166 3.11 -4.14 14.23
N LEU A 167 4.05 -4.92 13.68
CA LEU A 167 4.70 -6.04 14.39
C LEU A 167 5.56 -5.57 15.56
N GLN A 168 6.10 -4.37 15.52
CA GLN A 168 6.83 -3.75 16.62
C GLN A 168 5.91 -3.15 17.69
N GLY A 169 4.59 -3.14 17.45
CA GLY A 169 3.60 -2.63 18.40
C GLY A 169 3.25 -1.16 18.22
N ASP A 170 3.67 -0.52 17.12
CA ASP A 170 3.21 0.82 16.77
C ASP A 170 1.68 0.80 16.55
N SER A 171 1.01 1.86 17.00
CA SER A 171 -0.39 2.07 16.65
C SER A 171 -0.54 2.38 15.16
N LEU A 172 -1.73 2.10 14.58
CA LEU A 172 -1.98 2.34 13.15
C LEU A 172 -1.61 3.77 12.69
N PRO A 173 -2.02 4.86 13.39
CA PRO A 173 -1.62 6.21 12.95
C PRO A 173 -0.11 6.44 12.97
N ILE A 174 0.61 5.85 13.92
CA ILE A 174 2.08 5.93 13.98
C ILE A 174 2.71 5.16 12.80
N ALA A 175 2.20 3.95 12.51
CA ALA A 175 2.66 3.16 11.37
C ALA A 175 2.44 3.88 10.03
N LEU A 176 1.26 4.52 9.85
CA LEU A 176 0.93 5.33 8.68
C LEU A 176 1.90 6.49 8.49
N ASP A 177 2.14 7.23 9.56
CA ASP A 177 3.04 8.39 9.52
C ASP A 177 4.47 7.97 9.20
N ARG A 178 4.97 6.92 9.88
CA ARG A 178 6.30 6.33 9.63
C ARG A 178 6.46 5.90 8.17
N ALA A 179 5.52 5.14 7.64
CA ALA A 179 5.58 4.65 6.26
C ALA A 179 5.53 5.81 5.26
N THR A 180 4.63 6.77 5.45
CA THR A 180 4.49 7.94 4.57
C THR A 180 5.77 8.80 4.57
N GLN A 181 6.34 9.08 5.74
CA GLN A 181 7.58 9.84 5.85
C GLN A 181 8.77 9.11 5.26
N PHE A 182 8.86 7.80 5.49
CA PHE A 182 9.95 7.00 4.93
C PHE A 182 9.94 6.99 3.40
N ILE A 183 8.76 6.79 2.78
CA ILE A 183 8.62 6.85 1.31
C ILE A 183 8.97 8.24 0.79
N LEU A 184 8.48 9.30 1.42
CA LEU A 184 8.77 10.67 1.01
C LEU A 184 10.29 10.96 1.06
N GLN A 185 10.98 10.49 2.08
CA GLN A 185 12.44 10.63 2.21
C GLN A 185 13.17 9.82 1.14
N GLY A 186 12.73 8.59 0.86
CA GLY A 186 13.29 7.76 -0.21
C GLY A 186 13.15 8.41 -1.59
N ILE A 187 11.96 8.94 -1.92
CA ILE A 187 11.73 9.67 -3.16
C ILE A 187 12.64 10.91 -3.22
N ARG A 188 12.74 11.71 -2.16
CA ARG A 188 13.60 12.90 -2.09
C ARG A 188 15.07 12.55 -2.26
N ALA A 189 15.54 11.46 -1.67
CA ALA A 189 16.92 11.00 -1.78
C ALA A 189 17.27 10.51 -3.18
N THR A 190 16.26 10.12 -3.97
CA THR A 190 16.41 9.62 -5.34
C THR A 190 16.18 10.73 -6.38
N PHE A 191 15.27 11.66 -6.08
CA PHE A 191 14.84 12.71 -7.00
C PHE A 191 16.02 13.62 -7.41
N GLY A 192 16.17 13.84 -8.69
CA GLY A 192 17.25 14.68 -9.23
C GLY A 192 18.55 13.95 -9.58
N TYR A 193 18.62 12.63 -9.32
CA TYR A 193 19.71 11.83 -9.88
C TYR A 193 19.37 11.34 -11.30
N GLU A 194 20.29 11.46 -12.22
CA GLU A 194 20.22 10.80 -13.54
C GLU A 194 20.46 9.30 -13.33
N TYR A 195 19.37 8.54 -13.22
CA TYR A 195 19.47 7.13 -12.95
C TYR A 195 18.22 6.40 -13.49
N ASP A 196 18.35 5.13 -13.84
CA ASP A 196 17.24 4.37 -14.42
C ASP A 196 16.10 4.22 -13.37
N ASN A 197 14.95 4.84 -13.66
CA ASN A 197 13.78 4.78 -12.78
C ASN A 197 13.33 3.35 -12.45
N ARG A 198 13.71 2.36 -13.29
CA ARG A 198 13.40 0.94 -13.03
C ARG A 198 14.11 0.38 -11.79
N GLU A 199 15.18 1.02 -11.34
CA GLU A 199 15.86 0.65 -10.10
C GLU A 199 15.06 0.95 -8.83
N GLY A 200 13.98 1.75 -8.92
CA GLY A 200 13.16 2.16 -7.79
C GLY A 200 13.79 3.29 -6.96
N ILE A 201 13.35 3.48 -5.73
CA ILE A 201 13.94 4.46 -4.81
C ILE A 201 15.24 3.92 -4.18
N GLN A 202 16.18 4.82 -3.88
CA GLN A 202 17.47 4.48 -3.24
C GLN A 202 17.27 4.25 -1.72
N LEU A 203 16.70 3.09 -1.38
CA LEU A 203 16.33 2.73 0.00
C LEU A 203 17.55 2.73 0.94
N GLU A 204 18.69 2.27 0.45
CA GLU A 204 19.92 2.17 1.24
C GLU A 204 20.38 3.50 1.83
N LYS A 205 20.01 4.62 1.19
CA LYS A 205 20.33 5.96 1.69
C LYS A 205 19.48 6.39 2.87
N VAL A 206 18.30 5.80 3.03
CA VAL A 206 17.30 6.23 4.00
C VAL A 206 16.92 5.17 5.04
N LEU A 207 17.48 3.94 4.95
CA LEU A 207 17.17 2.85 5.88
C LEU A 207 17.34 3.23 7.36
N HIS A 208 18.37 4.03 7.67
CA HIS A 208 18.63 4.50 9.03
C HIS A 208 17.48 5.35 9.62
N ASN A 209 16.61 5.90 8.76
CA ASN A 209 15.46 6.69 9.21
C ASN A 209 14.33 5.84 9.80
N LEU A 210 14.34 4.51 9.57
CA LEU A 210 13.35 3.61 10.18
C LEU A 210 13.50 3.52 11.69
N ASP A 211 14.72 3.68 12.21
CA ASP A 211 15.00 3.65 13.65
C ASP A 211 14.83 5.01 14.33
N MET A 212 14.59 6.06 13.55
CA MET A 212 14.42 7.38 14.12
C MET A 212 13.02 7.57 14.73
N PRO A 213 12.92 8.27 15.88
CA PRO A 213 11.64 8.70 16.42
C PRO A 213 10.88 9.56 15.39
N ILE A 214 9.57 9.37 15.32
CA ILE A 214 8.70 10.23 14.50
C ILE A 214 8.73 11.63 15.12
N GLN A 215 9.26 12.60 14.36
CA GLN A 215 9.46 13.95 14.84
C GLN A 215 8.23 14.86 14.66
N ILE A 216 7.39 14.54 13.68
CA ILE A 216 6.20 15.33 13.31
C ILE A 216 5.07 14.35 13.06
N CYS A 217 4.00 14.44 13.84
CA CYS A 217 2.78 13.69 13.57
C CYS A 217 1.97 14.39 12.48
N SER A 218 1.87 13.76 11.31
CA SER A 218 1.12 14.28 10.16
C SER A 218 -0.26 13.65 10.02
N TYR A 219 -0.63 12.76 10.96
CA TYR A 219 -1.93 12.10 10.93
C TYR A 219 -3.00 12.95 11.62
N GLU A 220 -4.19 12.87 11.09
CA GLU A 220 -5.42 13.44 11.66
C GLU A 220 -6.48 12.35 11.78
N LEU A 221 -7.29 12.44 12.85
CA LEU A 221 -8.50 11.63 13.02
C LEU A 221 -9.62 12.35 12.27
N ILE A 222 -10.29 11.67 11.36
CA ILE A 222 -11.30 12.25 10.46
C ILE A 222 -12.67 11.60 10.60
#